data_8b038f64c42a6746183bb07eb5286e94
#
_entry.id   8b038f64c42a6746183bb07eb5286e94
#
_cell.length_a   1.000
_cell.length_b   1.000
_cell.length_c   1.000
_cell.angle_alpha   90.00
_cell.angle_beta   90.00
_cell.angle_gamma   90.00
#
_symmetry.space_group_name_H-M   'P 1'
#
loop_
_entity.id
_entity.type
_entity.pdbx_description
1 polymer ?
#
loop_
_entity_poly.entity_id
_entity_poly.type
_entity_poly.pdbx_seq_one_letter_code
_entity_poly.pdbx_strand_id
1 'polypeptide(L)'
;KRQSYAIPSSDGASGVINADKGLGVSNEFTLSASGELDNGMTWSYAQDIDGATVQDDAKLTLTGGFGTVGVFIHEGGLDTDNTASQSVVSRPSDTSYNEGMFDTFDLGGHNTLQYHTPADLLPFGITAKIAYAPAASSAASINSYKATGSANLGTFTASTAAFNSTAAPFGQTSIMGKTATHYQVKAAPIDGLTVGADYLDYDGVVNSTTQSPESGSYYATYAAGPFSVGYSKNFTAFAINAYSGDLTESVEGTKYSVAFNVNDNLSISYENEESNPDNQTATTANYTLEATGIQAAYTMGGMTLAIAQNEFTNAQYTNGLNTV
;
A
#
# COMPACT_ATOMS: atom_id res chain seq x y z
N LYS A 1 5.88 10.29 -15.47
CA LYS A 1 4.74 9.36 -15.19
C LYS A 1 4.55 8.42 -16.38
N ARG A 2 4.62 7.11 -16.14
CA ARG A 2 4.38 6.10 -17.19
C ARG A 2 2.87 6.00 -17.40
N GLN A 3 2.40 6.18 -18.63
CA GLN A 3 1.08 5.72 -19.00
C GLN A 3 1.17 4.24 -19.37
N SER A 4 0.56 3.38 -18.59
CA SER A 4 0.33 1.99 -18.95
C SER A 4 -0.95 1.90 -19.76
N TYR A 5 -0.88 1.30 -20.90
CA TYR A 5 -2.04 0.95 -21.71
C TYR A 5 -2.38 -0.52 -21.41
N ALA A 6 -3.47 -0.77 -20.74
CA ALA A 6 -3.99 -2.11 -20.60
C ALA A 6 -5.01 -2.36 -21.71
N ILE A 7 -4.80 -3.41 -22.50
CA ILE A 7 -5.80 -3.89 -23.44
C ILE A 7 -6.60 -4.95 -22.66
N PRO A 8 -7.83 -4.68 -22.23
CA PRO A 8 -8.64 -5.72 -21.61
C PRO A 8 -8.96 -6.79 -22.64
N SER A 9 -8.63 -8.04 -22.34
CA SER A 9 -9.15 -9.17 -23.10
C SER A 9 -10.63 -9.34 -22.73
N SER A 10 -11.54 -9.20 -23.69
CA SER A 10 -12.95 -9.44 -23.45
C SER A 10 -13.22 -10.93 -23.56
N ASP A 11 -13.61 -11.56 -22.49
CA ASP A 11 -14.18 -12.91 -22.46
C ASP A 11 -15.70 -12.93 -22.62
N GLY A 12 -16.23 -12.09 -23.49
CA GLY A 12 -17.61 -12.15 -23.93
C GLY A 12 -18.65 -11.48 -23.02
N ALA A 13 -18.28 -10.77 -21.98
CA ALA A 13 -19.20 -9.90 -21.28
C ALA A 13 -19.31 -8.56 -21.98
N SER A 14 -20.50 -8.17 -22.38
CA SER A 14 -20.78 -6.97 -23.14
C SER A 14 -20.35 -5.72 -22.38
N GLY A 15 -19.29 -5.11 -22.82
CA GLY A 15 -18.87 -3.81 -22.34
C GLY A 15 -17.41 -3.55 -22.65
N VAL A 16 -17.09 -3.25 -23.88
CA VAL A 16 -15.82 -2.60 -24.20
C VAL A 16 -15.87 -1.22 -23.58
N ILE A 17 -15.25 -1.06 -22.46
CA ILE A 17 -15.03 0.26 -21.90
C ILE A 17 -13.70 0.75 -22.42
N ASN A 18 -13.68 1.32 -23.59
CA ASN A 18 -12.69 2.29 -23.95
C ASN A 18 -13.07 3.61 -23.28
N ALA A 19 -12.93 3.64 -21.99
CA ALA A 19 -12.99 4.88 -21.27
C ALA A 19 -11.64 5.53 -21.41
N ASP A 20 -11.64 6.67 -21.98
CA ASP A 20 -10.60 7.66 -21.99
C ASP A 20 -9.83 7.87 -23.28
N LYS A 21 -9.31 9.04 -23.35
CA LYS A 21 -8.69 9.75 -24.46
C LYS A 21 -7.44 9.08 -25.05
N GLY A 22 -7.07 7.87 -24.59
CA GLY A 22 -5.98 7.02 -25.11
C GLY A 22 -4.57 7.60 -25.03
N LEU A 23 -4.44 8.91 -25.06
CA LEU A 23 -3.18 9.65 -24.89
C LEU A 23 -3.42 10.83 -23.96
N GLY A 24 -2.53 11.04 -23.02
CA GLY A 24 -2.58 12.15 -22.10
C GLY A 24 -1.19 12.62 -21.70
N VAL A 25 -1.08 13.87 -21.37
CA VAL A 25 0.07 14.45 -20.71
C VAL A 25 -0.36 14.77 -19.30
N SER A 26 0.44 14.35 -18.29
CA SER A 26 0.19 14.73 -16.91
C SER A 26 0.26 16.26 -16.78
N ASN A 27 -0.71 16.84 -16.05
CA ASN A 27 -0.77 18.26 -15.74
C ASN A 27 -0.40 18.51 -14.25
N GLU A 28 0.41 17.65 -13.71
CA GLU A 28 0.94 17.73 -12.35
C GLU A 28 2.05 18.78 -12.27
N PHE A 29 1.98 19.63 -11.25
CA PHE A 29 2.90 20.71 -11.01
C PHE A 29 3.27 20.80 -9.54
N THR A 30 4.56 20.68 -9.21
CA THR A 30 5.08 20.79 -7.85
C THR A 30 5.69 22.17 -7.61
N LEU A 31 5.25 22.82 -6.55
CA LEU A 31 5.89 24.00 -5.96
C LEU A 31 6.77 23.60 -4.79
N SER A 32 8.01 24.03 -4.76
CA SER A 32 8.90 23.80 -3.62
C SER A 32 9.68 25.05 -3.20
N ALA A 33 9.91 25.17 -1.89
CA ALA A 33 10.73 26.20 -1.30
C ALA A 33 11.47 25.63 -0.09
N SER A 34 12.67 26.13 0.17
CA SER A 34 13.44 25.75 1.36
C SER A 34 14.34 26.92 1.80
N GLY A 35 14.78 26.88 3.04
CA GLY A 35 15.68 27.87 3.59
C GLY A 35 16.29 27.44 4.91
N GLU A 36 17.26 28.21 5.37
CA GLU A 36 17.89 28.05 6.67
C GLU A 36 17.45 29.19 7.59
N LEU A 37 17.22 28.86 8.86
CA LEU A 37 16.91 29.79 9.90
C LEU A 37 18.23 30.26 10.61
N ASP A 38 18.21 31.39 11.25
CA ASP A 38 19.38 31.99 11.94
C ASP A 38 20.02 31.06 12.99
N ASN A 39 19.28 30.08 13.48
CA ASN A 39 19.76 29.10 14.45
C ASN A 39 20.29 27.80 13.80
N GLY A 40 20.47 27.76 12.48
CA GLY A 40 20.98 26.62 11.74
C GLY A 40 19.97 25.53 11.46
N MET A 41 18.69 25.68 11.83
CA MET A 41 17.64 24.77 11.40
C MET A 41 17.26 25.05 9.94
N THR A 42 16.89 24.00 9.22
CA THR A 42 16.40 24.11 7.84
C THR A 42 14.90 23.85 7.79
N TRP A 43 14.20 24.59 6.95
CA TRP A 43 12.81 24.32 6.64
C TRP A 43 12.65 23.97 5.16
N SER A 44 11.66 23.15 4.86
CA SER A 44 11.25 22.91 3.49
C SER A 44 9.73 22.85 3.37
N TYR A 45 9.24 23.34 2.25
CA TYR A 45 7.84 23.26 1.84
C TYR A 45 7.76 22.67 0.44
N ALA A 46 6.82 21.76 0.23
CA ALA A 46 6.45 21.27 -1.08
C ALA A 46 4.92 21.18 -1.17
N GLN A 47 4.38 21.42 -2.35
CA GLN A 47 2.95 21.30 -2.64
C GLN A 47 2.78 20.83 -4.07
N ASP A 48 1.94 19.83 -4.26
CA ASP A 48 1.55 19.34 -5.56
C ASP A 48 0.17 19.84 -5.95
N ILE A 49 0.05 20.20 -7.22
CA ILE A 49 -1.20 20.57 -7.88
C ILE A 49 -1.43 19.52 -8.96
N ASP A 50 -2.45 18.68 -8.80
CA ASP A 50 -2.83 17.68 -9.80
C ASP A 50 -4.24 17.96 -10.34
N GLY A 51 -4.32 18.12 -11.65
CA GLY A 51 -5.58 18.37 -12.33
C GLY A 51 -6.27 19.65 -11.86
N ALA A 52 -7.45 19.50 -11.30
CA ALA A 52 -8.26 20.59 -10.75
C ALA A 52 -8.06 20.78 -9.23
N THR A 53 -7.28 19.93 -8.59
CA THR A 53 -7.01 19.98 -7.15
C THR A 53 -5.80 20.87 -6.89
N VAL A 54 -6.03 22.04 -6.29
CA VAL A 54 -4.97 23.02 -6.03
C VAL A 54 -4.03 22.58 -4.91
N GLN A 55 -4.50 21.78 -3.98
CA GLN A 55 -3.71 21.17 -2.91
C GLN A 55 -4.04 19.69 -2.89
N ASP A 56 -3.31 18.93 -3.69
CA ASP A 56 -3.40 17.47 -3.70
C ASP A 56 -2.57 16.93 -2.54
N ASP A 57 -1.25 17.07 -2.65
CA ASP A 57 -0.31 16.71 -1.62
C ASP A 57 0.51 17.94 -1.18
N ALA A 58 0.78 18.06 0.12
CA ALA A 58 1.66 19.11 0.60
C ALA A 58 2.39 18.71 1.88
N LYS A 59 3.57 19.26 2.08
CA LYS A 59 4.34 19.10 3.32
C LYS A 59 5.11 20.36 3.69
N LEU A 60 5.17 20.61 5.00
CA LEU A 60 6.04 21.61 5.61
C LEU A 60 6.87 20.91 6.69
N THR A 61 8.18 20.97 6.58
CA THR A 61 9.10 20.33 7.53
C THR A 61 10.08 21.32 8.12
N LEU A 62 10.50 21.06 9.36
CA LEU A 62 11.58 21.73 10.07
C LEU A 62 12.57 20.66 10.52
N THR A 63 13.84 20.81 10.13
CA THR A 63 14.92 19.85 10.42
C THR A 63 16.04 20.53 11.20
N GLY A 64 16.56 19.85 12.20
CA GLY A 64 17.67 20.28 13.04
C GLY A 64 18.40 19.08 13.65
N GLY A 65 19.27 19.32 14.63
CA GLY A 65 19.97 18.26 15.35
C GLY A 65 19.05 17.28 16.10
N PHE A 66 17.80 17.67 16.32
CA PHE A 66 16.76 16.80 16.91
C PHE A 66 16.10 15.85 15.90
N GLY A 67 16.37 15.97 14.62
CA GLY A 67 15.68 15.28 13.53
C GLY A 67 14.74 16.21 12.77
N THR A 68 13.65 15.65 12.23
CA THR A 68 12.67 16.38 11.42
C THR A 68 11.30 16.31 12.08
N VAL A 69 10.63 17.45 12.22
CA VAL A 69 9.19 17.54 12.51
C VAL A 69 8.49 18.16 11.31
N GLY A 70 7.26 17.73 11.02
CA GLY A 70 6.55 18.26 9.87
C GLY A 70 5.05 18.01 9.91
N VAL A 71 4.35 18.81 9.10
CA VAL A 71 2.93 18.60 8.76
C VAL A 71 2.89 18.09 7.33
N PHE A 72 2.16 17.01 7.14
CA PHE A 72 1.97 16.34 5.85
C PHE A 72 0.48 16.32 5.54
N ILE A 73 0.11 16.76 4.36
CA ILE A 73 -1.27 16.86 3.88
C ILE A 73 -1.40 15.84 2.76
N HIS A 74 -2.20 14.81 2.94
CA HIS A 74 -2.42 13.71 1.99
C HIS A 74 -1.13 13.04 1.50
N GLU A 75 -0.01 13.32 2.14
CA GLU A 75 1.30 12.75 1.87
C GLU A 75 1.91 12.29 3.19
N GLY A 76 2.46 11.17 3.27
CA GLY A 76 3.21 10.77 4.46
C GLY A 76 2.75 9.50 5.12
N GLY A 77 2.24 8.57 4.36
CA GLY A 77 2.15 7.17 4.77
C GLY A 77 3.51 6.64 5.20
N LEU A 78 3.52 5.78 6.20
CA LEU A 78 4.72 5.16 6.74
C LEU A 78 4.73 3.64 6.55
N ASP A 79 3.81 3.10 5.77
CA ASP A 79 3.72 1.67 5.44
C ASP A 79 5.01 1.15 4.82
N THR A 80 5.33 -0.09 5.09
CA THR A 80 6.55 -0.75 4.58
C THR A 80 6.27 -2.05 3.84
N ASP A 81 5.02 -2.42 3.71
CA ASP A 81 4.56 -3.69 3.16
C ASP A 81 5.02 -3.95 1.71
N ASN A 82 5.26 -2.89 0.95
CA ASN A 82 5.70 -2.96 -0.44
C ASN A 82 7.20 -2.79 -0.65
N THR A 83 7.93 -2.47 0.43
CA THR A 83 9.37 -2.18 0.37
C THR A 83 10.20 -3.42 -0.04
N ALA A 84 9.68 -4.63 0.22
CA ALA A 84 10.37 -5.87 -0.13
C ALA A 84 10.33 -6.20 -1.62
N SER A 85 9.44 -5.58 -2.41
CA SER A 85 9.34 -5.88 -3.83
C SER A 85 10.62 -5.56 -4.58
N GLN A 86 11.08 -6.52 -5.38
CA GLN A 86 12.20 -6.40 -6.31
C GLN A 86 11.75 -6.49 -7.77
N SER A 87 10.47 -6.32 -8.01
CA SER A 87 9.89 -6.35 -9.35
C SER A 87 10.48 -5.26 -10.25
N VAL A 88 10.99 -5.65 -11.42
CA VAL A 88 11.65 -4.73 -12.36
C VAL A 88 10.67 -3.87 -13.17
N VAL A 89 9.38 -4.19 -13.12
CA VAL A 89 8.31 -3.43 -13.78
C VAL A 89 7.33 -2.87 -12.77
N SER A 90 6.57 -3.74 -12.10
CA SER A 90 5.59 -3.42 -11.04
C SER A 90 5.30 -4.69 -10.25
N ARG A 91 4.78 -4.56 -9.03
CA ARG A 91 4.31 -5.73 -8.28
C ARG A 91 3.20 -6.45 -9.07
N PRO A 92 3.07 -7.78 -8.93
CA PRO A 92 1.97 -8.51 -9.56
C PRO A 92 0.59 -7.97 -9.17
N SER A 93 0.42 -7.59 -7.90
CA SER A 93 -0.83 -7.03 -7.38
C SER A 93 -1.15 -5.60 -7.84
N ASP A 94 -0.18 -4.85 -8.37
CA ASP A 94 -0.38 -3.48 -8.91
C ASP A 94 -0.99 -3.46 -10.31
N THR A 95 -1.51 -4.57 -10.78
CA THR A 95 -2.21 -4.59 -12.06
C THR A 95 -3.54 -3.88 -11.96
N SER A 96 -4.10 -3.47 -13.10
CA SER A 96 -5.40 -2.80 -13.16
C SER A 96 -6.59 -3.64 -12.65
N TYR A 97 -6.38 -4.93 -12.47
CA TYR A 97 -7.30 -5.82 -11.78
C TYR A 97 -6.83 -5.99 -10.33
N ASN A 98 -7.45 -5.25 -9.43
CA ASN A 98 -7.24 -5.48 -8.00
C ASN A 98 -8.10 -6.67 -7.57
N GLU A 99 -7.50 -7.84 -7.57
CA GLU A 99 -8.17 -9.12 -7.33
C GLU A 99 -8.33 -9.44 -5.84
N GLY A 100 -7.77 -8.62 -4.96
CA GLY A 100 -7.85 -8.79 -3.51
C GLY A 100 -7.04 -7.78 -2.71
N MET A 101 -6.84 -8.03 -1.43
CA MET A 101 -6.12 -7.14 -0.52
C MET A 101 -4.70 -7.65 -0.26
N PHE A 102 -3.72 -6.94 -0.78
CA PHE A 102 -2.31 -7.23 -0.60
C PHE A 102 -1.58 -6.21 0.27
N ASP A 103 -2.19 -5.05 0.46
CA ASP A 103 -1.58 -3.90 1.13
C ASP A 103 -2.18 -3.68 2.53
N THR A 104 -1.43 -3.02 3.40
CA THR A 104 -1.87 -2.60 4.73
C THR A 104 -2.68 -1.32 4.66
N PHE A 105 -3.27 -0.93 5.79
CA PHE A 105 -3.79 0.42 5.93
C PHE A 105 -2.66 1.43 5.94
N ASP A 106 -2.94 2.61 5.43
CA ASP A 106 -2.01 3.71 5.32
C ASP A 106 -2.64 5.04 5.75
N LEU A 107 -1.80 5.98 6.18
CA LEU A 107 -2.19 7.36 6.48
C LEU A 107 -1.91 8.31 5.30
N GLY A 108 -1.58 7.81 4.12
CA GLY A 108 -1.29 8.64 2.94
C GLY A 108 -2.42 9.59 2.56
N GLY A 109 -3.68 9.19 2.76
CA GLY A 109 -4.84 10.05 2.54
C GLY A 109 -5.23 10.97 3.71
N HIS A 110 -4.41 11.07 4.76
CA HIS A 110 -4.71 11.87 5.96
C HIS A 110 -3.72 13.01 6.15
N ASN A 111 -4.18 14.04 6.86
CA ASN A 111 -3.29 15.09 7.34
C ASN A 111 -2.61 14.62 8.61
N THR A 112 -1.28 14.60 8.62
CA THR A 112 -0.50 14.06 9.73
C THR A 112 0.52 15.06 10.25
N LEU A 113 0.78 14.99 11.57
CA LEU A 113 1.96 15.55 12.20
C LEU A 113 2.98 14.43 12.36
N GLN A 114 4.20 14.64 11.87
CA GLN A 114 5.23 13.61 11.89
C GLN A 114 6.50 14.06 12.61
N TYR A 115 7.16 13.08 13.21
CA TYR A 115 8.53 13.21 13.69
C TYR A 115 9.39 12.09 13.11
N HIS A 116 10.58 12.46 12.61
CA HIS A 116 11.58 11.53 12.09
C HIS A 116 12.87 11.71 12.88
N THR A 117 13.44 10.63 13.39
CA THR A 117 14.73 10.67 14.11
C THR A 117 15.87 11.09 13.19
N PRO A 118 16.91 11.73 13.72
CA PRO A 118 18.16 11.91 12.97
C PRO A 118 18.75 10.56 12.57
N ALA A 119 19.39 10.50 11.41
CA ALA A 119 19.98 9.28 10.88
C ALA A 119 21.10 8.70 11.79
N ASP A 120 21.80 9.55 12.51
CA ASP A 120 22.96 9.19 13.34
C ASP A 120 22.62 9.01 14.83
N LEU A 121 21.33 9.12 15.20
CA LEU A 121 20.90 9.03 16.60
C LEU A 121 21.04 7.60 17.16
N LEU A 122 20.76 6.61 16.34
CA LEU A 122 20.70 5.22 16.75
C LEU A 122 21.80 4.40 16.02
N PRO A 123 22.36 3.37 16.66
CA PRO A 123 23.37 2.52 16.04
C PRO A 123 22.78 1.72 14.85
N PHE A 124 23.65 1.15 14.02
CA PHE A 124 23.31 0.32 12.86
C PHE A 124 22.44 1.00 11.79
N GLY A 125 22.51 2.34 11.70
CA GLY A 125 21.69 3.10 10.77
C GLY A 125 20.18 3.00 11.05
N ILE A 126 19.80 2.75 12.30
CA ILE A 126 18.39 2.69 12.68
C ILE A 126 17.79 4.09 12.57
N THR A 127 16.65 4.17 11.88
CA THR A 127 15.80 5.36 11.83
C THR A 127 14.40 5.00 12.29
N ALA A 128 13.75 5.92 12.99
CA ALA A 128 12.37 5.74 13.42
C ALA A 128 11.53 6.96 12.99
N LYS A 129 10.28 6.71 12.65
CA LYS A 129 9.29 7.74 12.33
C LYS A 129 8.01 7.46 13.08
N ILE A 130 7.31 8.53 13.42
CA ILE A 130 5.95 8.48 13.94
C ILE A 130 5.11 9.51 13.20
N ALA A 131 3.92 9.11 12.77
CA ALA A 131 2.91 9.97 12.18
C ALA A 131 1.64 9.91 13.02
N TYR A 132 1.08 11.07 13.33
CA TYR A 132 -0.16 11.19 14.06
C TYR A 132 -1.20 11.93 13.21
N ALA A 133 -2.33 11.27 12.94
CA ALA A 133 -3.47 11.84 12.27
C ALA A 133 -4.52 12.27 13.32
N PRO A 134 -4.73 13.58 13.52
CA PRO A 134 -5.69 14.08 14.53
C PRO A 134 -7.14 13.93 14.10
N ALA A 135 -7.39 13.58 12.86
CA ALA A 135 -8.72 13.36 12.29
C ALA A 135 -8.66 12.21 11.28
N ALA A 136 -8.87 11.00 11.75
CA ALA A 136 -8.87 9.78 10.95
C ALA A 136 -10.29 9.28 10.60
N SER A 137 -11.33 10.05 10.93
CA SER A 137 -12.72 9.59 10.88
C SER A 137 -13.37 9.60 9.50
N SER A 138 -12.75 10.16 8.49
CA SER A 138 -13.48 10.47 7.26
C SER A 138 -12.93 9.89 5.97
N ALA A 139 -11.75 9.31 5.95
CA ALA A 139 -11.07 9.17 4.69
C ALA A 139 -10.62 7.77 4.31
N ALA A 140 -10.48 6.84 5.19
CA ALA A 140 -9.97 5.56 4.76
C ALA A 140 -11.07 4.67 4.21
N SER A 141 -10.94 4.35 2.95
CA SER A 141 -11.61 3.22 2.33
C SER A 141 -11.06 1.94 2.93
N ILE A 142 -11.52 1.57 4.11
CA ILE A 142 -11.25 0.24 4.62
C ILE A 142 -12.09 -0.72 3.81
N ASN A 143 -11.45 -1.46 2.95
CA ASN A 143 -12.09 -2.54 2.21
C ASN A 143 -12.21 -3.74 3.14
N SER A 144 -13.33 -3.93 3.80
CA SER A 144 -13.62 -5.18 4.46
C SER A 144 -14.31 -6.13 3.49
N TYR A 145 -14.00 -7.39 3.58
CA TYR A 145 -14.58 -8.43 2.76
C TYR A 145 -15.63 -9.18 3.56
N LYS A 146 -16.76 -9.47 2.94
CA LYS A 146 -17.73 -10.41 3.47
C LYS A 146 -17.57 -11.73 2.77
N ALA A 147 -17.32 -12.76 3.52
CA ALA A 147 -17.53 -14.11 3.03
C ALA A 147 -19.03 -14.36 2.89
N THR A 148 -19.52 -14.58 1.68
CA THR A 148 -20.85 -15.15 1.46
C THR A 148 -20.72 -16.64 1.41
N GLY A 149 -21.65 -17.39 2.06
CA GLY A 149 -21.62 -18.84 2.22
C GLY A 149 -21.58 -19.70 0.93
N SER A 150 -21.18 -19.11 -0.16
CA SER A 150 -20.92 -19.73 -1.45
C SER A 150 -19.59 -19.23 -2.00
N ALA A 151 -18.51 -19.34 -1.25
CA ALA A 151 -17.16 -19.11 -1.73
C ALA A 151 -16.89 -17.73 -2.41
N ASN A 152 -17.78 -16.79 -2.31
CA ASN A 152 -17.59 -15.45 -2.82
C ASN A 152 -17.41 -14.48 -1.65
N LEU A 153 -16.21 -14.06 -1.40
CA LEU A 153 -15.97 -12.78 -0.79
C LEU A 153 -16.63 -11.75 -1.71
N GLY A 154 -17.59 -11.02 -1.17
CA GLY A 154 -18.46 -10.14 -1.97
C GLY A 154 -17.66 -9.27 -2.91
N THR A 155 -18.26 -8.90 -4.00
CA THR A 155 -17.67 -8.12 -5.08
C THR A 155 -16.78 -7.03 -4.50
N PHE A 156 -15.48 -7.13 -4.75
CA PHE A 156 -14.55 -6.06 -4.48
C PHE A 156 -14.97 -4.87 -5.33
N THR A 157 -15.72 -4.01 -4.73
CA THR A 157 -15.92 -2.69 -5.29
C THR A 157 -14.91 -1.81 -4.58
N ALA A 158 -13.81 -1.48 -5.23
CA ALA A 158 -13.01 -0.33 -4.89
C ALA A 158 -13.88 0.89 -5.10
N SER A 159 -14.86 1.04 -4.25
CA SER A 159 -15.73 2.21 -4.24
C SER A 159 -15.25 3.03 -3.05
N THR A 160 -14.86 4.23 -3.34
CA THR A 160 -14.82 5.36 -2.42
C THR A 160 -16.19 5.62 -1.76
N ALA A 161 -17.19 4.79 -2.05
CA ALA A 161 -18.44 4.75 -1.36
C ALA A 161 -18.20 4.08 -0.02
N ALA A 162 -17.80 4.93 0.88
CA ALA A 162 -18.14 4.85 2.27
C ALA A 162 -18.63 3.46 2.74
N PHE A 163 -17.97 2.94 3.70
CA PHE A 163 -18.53 2.11 4.76
C PHE A 163 -19.89 2.60 5.29
N ASN A 164 -20.51 3.53 4.65
CA ASN A 164 -21.69 4.26 5.04
C ASN A 164 -22.94 3.73 4.38
N SER A 165 -22.94 2.51 3.91
CA SER A 165 -24.16 2.00 3.36
C SER A 165 -24.83 1.05 4.35
N THR A 166 -25.95 1.49 4.85
CA THR A 166 -26.98 0.65 5.48
C THR A 166 -27.46 -0.51 4.59
N ALA A 167 -26.95 -0.59 3.38
CA ALA A 167 -27.26 -1.63 2.40
C ALA A 167 -26.06 -2.52 2.04
N ALA A 168 -24.88 -2.21 2.57
CA ALA A 168 -23.74 -3.09 2.33
C ALA A 168 -23.88 -4.40 3.09
N PRO A 169 -23.40 -5.48 2.53
CA PRO A 169 -23.36 -6.76 3.24
C PRO A 169 -22.63 -6.70 4.59
N PHE A 170 -22.02 -5.57 4.93
CA PHE A 170 -21.19 -5.40 6.10
C PHE A 170 -21.86 -4.68 7.26
N GLY A 171 -23.01 -4.08 7.07
CA GLY A 171 -23.85 -3.50 8.15
C GLY A 171 -23.14 -2.49 9.06
N GLN A 172 -22.02 -1.91 8.63
CA GLN A 172 -21.20 -1.09 9.48
C GLN A 172 -21.17 0.35 9.02
N THR A 173 -21.65 1.22 9.86
CA THR A 173 -21.58 2.66 9.68
C THR A 173 -20.33 3.19 10.36
N SER A 174 -19.45 3.80 9.58
CA SER A 174 -18.36 4.68 10.06
C SER A 174 -17.58 4.14 11.26
N ILE A 175 -16.63 3.26 11.00
CA ILE A 175 -15.88 2.55 12.03
C ILE A 175 -14.47 3.11 12.24
N MET A 176 -14.15 4.19 11.55
CA MET A 176 -12.85 4.82 11.71
C MET A 176 -12.74 5.46 13.07
N GLY A 177 -11.58 5.30 13.67
CA GLY A 177 -11.20 6.00 14.87
C GLY A 177 -11.26 7.52 14.70
N LYS A 178 -11.20 8.24 15.80
CA LYS A 178 -11.07 9.70 15.77
C LYS A 178 -9.67 10.13 15.38
N THR A 179 -8.68 9.35 15.78
CA THR A 179 -7.26 9.59 15.55
C THR A 179 -6.57 8.31 15.11
N ALA A 180 -5.40 8.44 14.49
CA ALA A 180 -4.56 7.29 14.18
C ALA A 180 -3.09 7.62 14.40
N THR A 181 -2.31 6.62 14.76
CA THR A 181 -0.87 6.74 14.94
C THR A 181 -0.16 5.65 14.16
N HIS A 182 0.79 6.04 13.33
CA HIS A 182 1.58 5.16 12.51
C HIS A 182 3.05 5.23 12.92
N TYR A 183 3.65 4.11 13.21
CA TYR A 183 5.04 3.96 13.62
C TYR A 183 5.81 3.24 12.52
N GLN A 184 7.03 3.68 12.27
CA GLN A 184 7.95 3.00 11.34
C GLN A 184 9.34 2.94 11.94
N VAL A 185 10.02 1.80 11.76
CA VAL A 185 11.44 1.62 12.06
C VAL A 185 12.12 0.98 10.87
N LYS A 186 13.32 1.47 10.51
CA LYS A 186 14.18 0.91 9.46
C LYS A 186 15.61 0.83 9.96
N ALA A 187 16.36 -0.17 9.50
CA ALA A 187 17.78 -0.35 9.81
C ALA A 187 18.53 -0.91 8.60
N ALA A 188 19.81 -0.55 8.51
CA ALA A 188 20.74 -1.11 7.55
C ALA A 188 21.97 -1.67 8.32
N PRO A 189 21.84 -2.84 8.98
CA PRO A 189 22.83 -3.33 9.93
C PRO A 189 24.14 -3.79 9.27
N ILE A 190 24.09 -4.22 8.02
CA ILE A 190 25.24 -4.62 7.21
C ILE A 190 25.04 -4.17 5.77
N ASP A 191 26.13 -4.09 5.02
CA ASP A 191 26.07 -3.73 3.60
C ASP A 191 25.13 -4.65 2.80
N GLY A 192 24.29 -4.05 1.98
CA GLY A 192 23.28 -4.72 1.17
C GLY A 192 22.02 -5.16 1.91
N LEU A 193 21.99 -5.23 3.26
CA LEU A 193 20.81 -5.63 4.03
C LEU A 193 20.05 -4.42 4.56
N THR A 194 18.77 -4.35 4.23
CA THR A 194 17.83 -3.41 4.87
C THR A 194 16.69 -4.20 5.50
N VAL A 195 16.32 -3.83 6.71
CA VAL A 195 15.17 -4.38 7.42
C VAL A 195 14.28 -3.24 7.91
N GLY A 196 13.00 -3.48 8.04
CA GLY A 196 12.10 -2.49 8.60
C GLY A 196 10.77 -3.09 9.01
N ALA A 197 10.04 -2.30 9.76
CA ALA A 197 8.67 -2.62 10.18
C ALA A 197 7.87 -1.34 10.35
N ASP A 198 6.57 -1.46 10.22
CA ASP A 198 5.60 -0.43 10.57
C ASP A 198 4.43 -1.01 11.35
N TYR A 199 3.72 -0.15 12.05
CA TYR A 199 2.49 -0.47 12.77
C TYR A 199 1.57 0.75 12.82
N LEU A 200 0.34 0.57 12.40
CA LEU A 200 -0.72 1.56 12.37
C LEU A 200 -1.85 1.15 13.30
N ASP A 201 -2.21 2.05 14.21
CA ASP A 201 -3.30 1.89 15.16
C ASP A 201 -4.30 3.04 15.05
N TYR A 202 -5.60 2.71 15.09
CA TYR A 202 -6.70 3.67 15.09
C TYR A 202 -7.35 3.76 16.45
N ASP A 203 -7.29 4.94 17.06
CA ASP A 203 -7.87 5.23 18.37
C ASP A 203 -9.28 5.84 18.26
N GLY A 204 -10.05 5.67 19.34
CA GLY A 204 -11.34 6.34 19.49
C GLY A 204 -12.39 5.84 18.52
N VAL A 205 -12.33 4.58 18.15
CA VAL A 205 -13.31 3.93 17.27
C VAL A 205 -14.72 4.14 17.81
N VAL A 206 -15.59 4.68 16.95
CA VAL A 206 -16.97 5.03 17.33
C VAL A 206 -17.83 3.77 17.31
N ASN A 207 -18.64 3.59 18.35
CA ASN A 207 -19.42 2.40 18.68
C ASN A 207 -18.60 1.29 19.33
N SER A 208 -19.24 0.49 20.16
CA SER A 208 -18.63 -0.63 20.85
C SER A 208 -18.17 -1.70 19.87
N THR A 209 -17.00 -1.49 19.31
CA THR A 209 -16.35 -2.48 18.46
C THR A 209 -15.79 -3.58 19.31
N THR A 210 -15.86 -4.80 18.83
CA THR A 210 -15.16 -5.93 19.42
C THR A 210 -13.71 -6.01 18.97
N GLN A 211 -13.39 -5.34 17.85
CA GLN A 211 -12.06 -5.25 17.29
C GLN A 211 -11.84 -3.85 16.69
N SER A 212 -10.75 -3.21 17.10
CA SER A 212 -10.29 -1.96 16.49
C SER A 212 -9.49 -2.24 15.22
N PRO A 213 -9.53 -1.36 14.22
CA PRO A 213 -8.73 -1.50 13.02
C PRO A 213 -7.26 -1.22 13.34
N GLU A 214 -6.41 -2.09 12.86
CA GLU A 214 -4.96 -1.96 12.96
C GLU A 214 -4.30 -2.65 11.78
N SER A 215 -3.08 -2.27 11.46
CA SER A 215 -2.30 -2.96 10.46
C SER A 215 -0.80 -2.79 10.71
N GLY A 216 -0.01 -3.57 10.03
CA GLY A 216 1.42 -3.44 10.10
C GLY A 216 2.14 -4.40 9.19
N SER A 217 3.40 -4.13 8.98
CA SER A 217 4.26 -4.96 8.15
C SER A 217 5.68 -5.04 8.69
N TYR A 218 6.41 -6.04 8.26
CA TYR A 218 7.86 -6.08 8.39
C TYR A 218 8.49 -6.68 7.14
N TYR A 219 9.69 -6.24 6.84
CA TYR A 219 10.40 -6.67 5.65
C TYR A 219 11.90 -6.81 5.86
N ALA A 220 12.51 -7.56 4.97
CA ALA A 220 13.95 -7.60 4.76
C ALA A 220 14.24 -7.59 3.26
N THR A 221 15.22 -6.79 2.85
CA THR A 221 15.80 -6.83 1.49
C THR A 221 17.28 -7.03 1.57
N TYR A 222 17.82 -7.82 0.63
CA TYR A 222 19.26 -8.01 0.54
C TYR A 222 19.72 -7.92 -0.92
N ALA A 223 20.71 -7.08 -1.16
CA ALA A 223 21.35 -6.92 -2.46
C ALA A 223 22.80 -7.37 -2.41
N ALA A 224 23.20 -8.26 -3.33
CA ALA A 224 24.55 -8.77 -3.45
C ALA A 224 24.95 -8.93 -4.92
N GLY A 225 25.84 -8.07 -5.40
CA GLY A 225 26.24 -8.04 -6.80
C GLY A 225 25.04 -7.83 -7.73
N PRO A 226 24.79 -8.72 -8.71
CA PRO A 226 23.67 -8.58 -9.62
C PRO A 226 22.33 -9.08 -9.06
N PHE A 227 22.30 -9.67 -7.86
CA PHE A 227 21.10 -10.24 -7.24
C PHE A 227 20.53 -9.30 -6.19
N SER A 228 19.21 -9.23 -6.14
CA SER A 228 18.47 -8.68 -5.01
C SER A 228 17.30 -9.60 -4.65
N VAL A 229 17.03 -9.71 -3.35
CA VAL A 229 15.93 -10.50 -2.81
C VAL A 229 15.17 -9.68 -1.80
N GLY A 230 13.88 -9.94 -1.69
CA GLY A 230 13.01 -9.29 -0.72
C GLY A 230 12.02 -10.28 -0.13
N TYR A 231 11.70 -10.06 1.13
CA TYR A 231 10.68 -10.78 1.87
C TYR A 231 9.92 -9.81 2.75
N SER A 232 8.60 -9.89 2.77
CA SER A 232 7.76 -9.19 3.75
C SER A 232 6.60 -10.04 4.23
N LYS A 233 6.14 -9.70 5.42
CA LYS A 233 4.84 -10.08 5.94
C LYS A 233 4.08 -8.85 6.37
N ASN A 234 2.78 -8.86 6.13
CA ASN A 234 1.88 -7.83 6.60
C ASN A 234 0.61 -8.44 7.21
N PHE A 235 -0.08 -7.64 7.97
CA PHE A 235 -1.42 -7.96 8.44
C PHE A 235 -2.29 -6.71 8.44
N THR A 236 -3.60 -6.93 8.28
CA THR A 236 -4.62 -5.89 8.38
C THR A 236 -5.80 -6.47 9.13
N ALA A 237 -6.08 -5.94 10.31
CA ALA A 237 -7.25 -6.27 11.11
C ALA A 237 -8.33 -5.22 10.88
N PHE A 238 -9.56 -5.66 10.62
CA PHE A 238 -10.67 -4.78 10.34
C PHE A 238 -11.40 -4.36 11.61
N ALA A 239 -12.07 -3.22 11.58
CA ALA A 239 -12.97 -2.85 12.65
C ALA A 239 -14.22 -3.75 12.63
N ILE A 240 -14.57 -4.34 13.75
CA ILE A 240 -15.72 -5.23 13.89
C ILE A 240 -16.61 -4.74 15.02
N ASN A 241 -17.85 -4.36 14.70
CA ASN A 241 -18.80 -3.79 15.66
C ASN A 241 -19.46 -4.79 16.58
N ALA A 242 -19.88 -5.90 16.05
CA ALA A 242 -20.47 -6.99 16.77
C ALA A 242 -20.39 -8.22 15.89
N TYR A 243 -20.37 -9.37 16.50
CA TYR A 243 -20.47 -10.61 15.77
C TYR A 243 -21.77 -10.63 14.96
N SER A 244 -21.64 -10.51 13.65
CA SER A 244 -22.76 -10.60 12.72
C SER A 244 -22.69 -11.84 11.82
N GLY A 245 -21.75 -12.74 12.09
CA GLY A 245 -21.44 -13.93 11.30
C GLY A 245 -20.84 -13.58 9.92
N ASP A 246 -19.87 -14.34 9.47
CA ASP A 246 -19.31 -14.31 8.11
C ASP A 246 -18.56 -13.04 7.71
N LEU A 247 -18.04 -12.26 8.67
CA LEU A 247 -17.11 -11.16 8.36
C LEU A 247 -15.67 -11.65 8.34
N THR A 248 -14.85 -11.06 7.48
CA THR A 248 -13.40 -11.21 7.54
C THR A 248 -12.87 -10.38 8.70
N GLU A 249 -12.17 -11.00 9.64
CA GLU A 249 -11.57 -10.33 10.80
C GLU A 249 -10.24 -9.69 10.44
N SER A 250 -9.44 -10.41 9.65
CA SER A 250 -8.12 -9.95 9.24
C SER A 250 -7.72 -10.54 7.90
N VAL A 251 -6.70 -9.93 7.32
CA VAL A 251 -5.99 -10.47 6.17
C VAL A 251 -4.51 -10.45 6.49
N GLU A 252 -3.84 -11.58 6.30
CA GLU A 252 -2.39 -11.69 6.40
C GLU A 252 -1.77 -11.81 5.01
N GLY A 253 -0.75 -11.01 4.73
CA GLY A 253 0.01 -11.06 3.50
C GLY A 253 1.41 -11.64 3.69
N THR A 254 1.89 -12.35 2.68
CA THR A 254 3.30 -12.76 2.58
C THR A 254 3.78 -12.47 1.17
N LYS A 255 4.95 -11.81 1.06
CA LYS A 255 5.52 -11.45 -0.24
C LYS A 255 6.98 -11.89 -0.27
N TYR A 256 7.41 -12.45 -1.39
CA TYR A 256 8.81 -12.71 -1.64
C TYR A 256 9.15 -12.47 -3.11
N SER A 257 10.30 -11.86 -3.31
CA SER A 257 10.73 -11.44 -4.63
C SER A 257 12.22 -11.63 -4.83
N VAL A 258 12.61 -11.81 -6.07
CA VAL A 258 14.00 -11.86 -6.48
C VAL A 258 14.16 -11.12 -7.81
N ALA A 259 15.23 -10.34 -7.94
CA ALA A 259 15.64 -9.78 -9.19
C ALA A 259 17.09 -10.10 -9.51
N PHE A 260 17.38 -10.13 -10.79
CA PHE A 260 18.70 -10.40 -11.32
C PHE A 260 19.02 -9.46 -12.49
N ASN A 261 20.10 -8.71 -12.37
CA ASN A 261 20.66 -7.91 -13.43
C ASN A 261 21.54 -8.80 -14.32
N VAL A 262 20.97 -9.27 -15.44
CA VAL A 262 21.68 -10.15 -16.39
C VAL A 262 22.91 -9.43 -16.99
N ASN A 263 22.75 -8.14 -17.28
CA ASN A 263 23.80 -7.23 -17.71
C ASN A 263 23.32 -5.77 -17.51
N ASP A 264 24.13 -4.80 -17.93
CA ASP A 264 23.83 -3.36 -17.76
C ASP A 264 22.50 -2.90 -18.41
N ASN A 265 21.95 -3.70 -19.31
CA ASN A 265 20.76 -3.35 -20.07
C ASN A 265 19.54 -4.21 -19.74
N LEU A 266 19.73 -5.44 -19.22
CA LEU A 266 18.68 -6.41 -19.02
C LEU A 266 18.59 -6.81 -17.55
N SER A 267 17.40 -6.62 -16.98
CA SER A 267 17.04 -7.10 -15.64
C SER A 267 15.80 -8.00 -15.75
N ILE A 268 15.75 -9.02 -14.92
CA ILE A 268 14.61 -9.93 -14.78
C ILE A 268 14.21 -10.04 -13.32
N SER A 269 12.93 -10.30 -13.05
CA SER A 269 12.43 -10.53 -11.68
C SER A 269 11.33 -11.57 -11.65
N TYR A 270 11.19 -12.15 -10.46
CA TYR A 270 10.07 -12.99 -10.05
C TYR A 270 9.56 -12.49 -8.71
N GLU A 271 8.26 -12.38 -8.57
CA GLU A 271 7.60 -12.03 -7.31
C GLU A 271 6.37 -12.89 -7.10
N ASN A 272 6.15 -13.29 -5.85
CA ASN A 272 4.94 -13.94 -5.40
C ASN A 272 4.40 -13.21 -4.18
N GLU A 273 3.11 -12.93 -4.21
CA GLU A 273 2.37 -12.27 -3.14
C GLU A 273 1.18 -13.17 -2.77
N GLU A 274 1.04 -13.46 -1.48
CA GLU A 274 -0.09 -14.20 -0.92
C GLU A 274 -0.91 -13.30 -0.03
N SER A 275 -2.22 -13.47 -0.07
CA SER A 275 -3.20 -12.78 0.77
C SER A 275 -4.16 -13.80 1.36
N ASN A 276 -4.13 -13.95 2.69
CA ASN A 276 -4.87 -14.94 3.46
C ASN A 276 -5.94 -14.24 4.32
N PRO A 277 -7.22 -14.32 3.96
CA PRO A 277 -8.30 -13.80 4.79
C PRO A 277 -8.55 -14.76 5.97
N ASP A 278 -8.84 -14.20 7.14
CA ASP A 278 -9.38 -14.92 8.29
C ASP A 278 -10.81 -14.47 8.56
N ASN A 279 -11.74 -15.43 8.51
CA ASN A 279 -13.15 -15.15 8.67
C ASN A 279 -13.63 -15.57 10.06
N GLN A 280 -14.55 -14.81 10.64
CA GLN A 280 -15.11 -15.04 12.00
C GLN A 280 -15.78 -16.41 12.17
N THR A 281 -16.28 -16.98 11.10
CA THR A 281 -16.91 -18.29 11.17
C THR A 281 -16.06 -19.37 10.52
N ALA A 282 -15.75 -20.41 11.29
CA ALA A 282 -15.03 -21.57 10.81
C ALA A 282 -15.76 -22.37 9.71
N THR A 283 -17.02 -22.04 9.43
CA THR A 283 -17.80 -22.66 8.35
C THR A 283 -17.56 -22.00 7.00
N THR A 284 -16.97 -20.82 6.98
CA THR A 284 -16.58 -20.14 5.76
C THR A 284 -15.14 -20.50 5.43
N ALA A 285 -14.91 -21.06 4.26
CA ALA A 285 -13.55 -21.43 3.85
C ALA A 285 -12.70 -20.19 3.57
N ASN A 286 -11.50 -20.18 4.12
CA ASN A 286 -10.48 -19.18 3.83
C ASN A 286 -9.68 -19.66 2.61
N TYR A 287 -9.81 -18.95 1.50
CA TYR A 287 -9.01 -19.25 0.30
C TYR A 287 -7.91 -18.23 0.17
N THR A 288 -6.67 -18.68 0.13
CA THR A 288 -5.52 -17.83 -0.17
C THR A 288 -5.60 -17.34 -1.59
N LEU A 289 -5.58 -16.03 -1.76
CA LEU A 289 -5.34 -15.39 -3.04
C LEU A 289 -3.84 -15.29 -3.25
N GLU A 290 -3.36 -15.73 -4.40
CA GLU A 290 -1.96 -15.67 -4.77
C GLU A 290 -1.80 -14.86 -6.06
N ALA A 291 -0.85 -13.92 -6.08
CA ALA A 291 -0.45 -13.17 -7.25
C ALA A 291 1.02 -13.46 -7.55
N THR A 292 1.32 -13.92 -8.76
CA THR A 292 2.67 -14.27 -9.20
C THR A 292 3.04 -13.47 -10.43
N GLY A 293 4.24 -12.91 -10.48
CA GLY A 293 4.75 -12.15 -11.62
C GLY A 293 6.13 -12.58 -12.08
N ILE A 294 6.29 -12.75 -13.38
CA ILE A 294 7.59 -12.90 -14.06
C ILE A 294 7.76 -11.69 -14.97
N GLN A 295 8.90 -10.99 -14.84
CA GLN A 295 9.07 -9.72 -15.50
C GLN A 295 10.47 -9.57 -16.08
N ALA A 296 10.57 -8.77 -17.13
CA ALA A 296 11.82 -8.38 -17.74
C ALA A 296 11.79 -6.92 -18.17
N ALA A 297 12.90 -6.22 -17.97
CA ALA A 297 13.09 -4.85 -18.46
C ALA A 297 14.42 -4.76 -19.23
N TYR A 298 14.35 -4.27 -20.47
CA TYR A 298 15.51 -4.07 -21.33
C TYR A 298 15.63 -2.59 -21.68
N THR A 299 16.78 -2.00 -21.35
CA THR A 299 17.07 -0.59 -21.63
C THR A 299 18.02 -0.48 -22.80
N MET A 300 17.65 0.30 -23.80
CA MET A 300 18.44 0.55 -25.00
C MET A 300 18.45 2.05 -25.29
N GLY A 301 19.59 2.69 -25.09
CA GLY A 301 19.70 4.15 -25.21
C GLY A 301 18.75 4.85 -24.23
N GLY A 302 17.89 5.73 -24.70
CA GLY A 302 16.90 6.44 -23.88
C GLY A 302 15.54 5.71 -23.73
N MET A 303 15.41 4.47 -24.17
CA MET A 303 14.16 3.70 -24.18
C MET A 303 14.29 2.45 -23.34
N THR A 304 13.26 2.17 -22.54
CA THR A 304 13.12 0.88 -21.81
C THR A 304 11.91 0.13 -22.34
N LEU A 305 12.13 -1.11 -22.76
CA LEU A 305 11.09 -2.09 -23.05
C LEU A 305 10.87 -2.93 -21.79
N ALA A 306 9.65 -2.95 -21.28
CA ALA A 306 9.27 -3.70 -20.10
C ALA A 306 8.14 -4.69 -20.45
N ILE A 307 8.27 -5.91 -19.96
CA ILE A 307 7.28 -6.99 -20.14
C ILE A 307 7.02 -7.60 -18.77
N ALA A 308 5.74 -7.79 -18.45
CA ALA A 308 5.30 -8.48 -17.24
C ALA A 308 4.21 -9.48 -17.62
N GLN A 309 4.29 -10.68 -17.03
CA GLN A 309 3.20 -11.64 -17.00
C GLN A 309 2.83 -11.87 -15.55
N ASN A 310 1.57 -11.62 -15.21
CA ASN A 310 1.04 -11.81 -13.88
C ASN A 310 -0.07 -12.84 -13.90
N GLU A 311 -0.10 -13.71 -12.90
CA GLU A 311 -1.12 -14.74 -12.71
C GLU A 311 -1.71 -14.61 -11.31
N PHE A 312 -3.03 -14.77 -11.20
CA PHE A 312 -3.75 -14.81 -9.94
C PHE A 312 -4.41 -16.17 -9.76
N THR A 313 -4.20 -16.77 -8.59
CA THR A 313 -4.86 -17.99 -8.17
C THR A 313 -5.86 -17.66 -7.07
N ASN A 314 -7.07 -18.20 -7.14
CA ASN A 314 -8.19 -17.89 -6.25
C ASN A 314 -8.50 -16.38 -6.23
N ALA A 315 -8.49 -15.74 -7.38
CA ALA A 315 -8.82 -14.33 -7.53
C ALA A 315 -10.12 -14.01 -6.79
N GLN A 316 -10.17 -12.82 -6.17
CA GLN A 316 -11.29 -12.41 -5.31
C GLN A 316 -11.59 -13.43 -4.20
N TYR A 317 -10.59 -14.16 -3.73
CA TYR A 317 -10.68 -15.25 -2.74
C TYR A 317 -11.71 -16.32 -3.11
N THR A 318 -11.92 -16.54 -4.39
CA THR A 318 -12.86 -17.53 -4.91
C THR A 318 -12.11 -18.78 -5.35
N ASN A 319 -12.47 -19.93 -4.79
CA ASN A 319 -11.80 -21.19 -5.08
C ASN A 319 -11.80 -21.54 -6.58
N GLY A 320 -10.60 -21.69 -7.13
CA GLY A 320 -10.40 -22.07 -8.52
C GLY A 320 -10.66 -20.96 -9.55
N LEU A 321 -10.92 -19.73 -9.12
CA LEU A 321 -10.95 -18.58 -10.03
C LEU A 321 -9.52 -18.12 -10.29
N ASN A 322 -9.00 -18.46 -11.46
CA ASN A 322 -7.65 -18.09 -11.87
C ASN A 322 -7.71 -17.11 -13.05
N THR A 323 -6.84 -16.09 -13.01
CA THR A 323 -6.73 -15.06 -14.06
C THR A 323 -5.26 -14.87 -14.45
N VAL A 324 -5.00 -14.47 -15.70
CA VAL A 324 -3.66 -14.23 -16.26
C VAL A 324 -3.61 -12.87 -16.94
#